data_0fb5a8795ca76ab32f4d1d4aded0bfb9
#
_entry.id   0fb5a8795ca76ab32f4d1d4aded0bfb9
#
_cell.length_a   1.000
_cell.length_b   1.000
_cell.length_c   1.000
_cell.angle_alpha   90.00
_cell.angle_beta   90.00
_cell.angle_gamma   90.00
#
_symmetry.space_group_name_H-M   'P 1'
#
loop_
_entity.id
_entity.type
_entity.pdbx_description
1 polymer ?
#
loop_
_entity_poly.entity_id
_entity_poly.type
_entity_poly.pdbx_seq_one_letter_code
_entity_poly.pdbx_strand_id
1 'polypeptide(L)'
;VLAYLTLVANNDDDIALKRIINFPVRGIGEKSINMFVDFAVKKKISLFDSLEFARDLKLRGKQQDSIENFYASIKKFSSLLEALDPKELLRTLLEEFNIENYYKNNPVEQDRYNNIQELKASVDKFSDQVGGNLKDFLQEISLFTDLDEWEDKNNAITLMTVHAAKGLEFPTVFISGLEQGLFPLIRIDDEPDQIEEERRLFYVAVTRA
;
A
#
# COMPACT_ATOMS: atom_id res chain seq x y z
N VAL A 1 4.12 -4.62 2.44
CA VAL A 1 4.63 -4.20 3.76
C VAL A 1 4.08 -2.84 4.14
N LEU A 2 4.18 -1.81 3.27
CA LEU A 2 3.67 -0.47 3.60
C LEU A 2 2.24 -0.49 4.14
N ALA A 3 1.31 -1.22 3.53
CA ALA A 3 -0.06 -1.32 4.04
C ALA A 3 -0.17 -1.90 5.47
N TYR A 4 0.79 -2.74 5.90
CA TYR A 4 0.88 -3.16 7.29
C TYR A 4 1.27 -2.01 8.21
N LEU A 5 2.31 -1.25 7.82
CA LEU A 5 2.78 -0.09 8.57
C LEU A 5 1.69 0.99 8.64
N THR A 6 0.99 1.23 7.53
CA THR A 6 -0.14 2.17 7.47
C THR A 6 -1.25 1.75 8.43
N LEU A 7 -1.66 0.47 8.44
CA LEU A 7 -2.70 -0.02 9.33
C LEU A 7 -2.28 0.04 10.81
N VAL A 8 -1.02 -0.23 11.11
CA VAL A 8 -0.46 -0.09 12.47
C VAL A 8 -0.50 1.37 12.93
N ALA A 9 -0.16 2.32 12.04
CA ALA A 9 -0.17 3.75 12.33
C ALA A 9 -1.59 4.35 12.41
N ASN A 10 -2.53 3.78 11.64
CA ASN A 10 -3.93 4.19 11.59
C ASN A 10 -4.83 2.97 11.39
N ASN A 11 -5.45 2.50 12.48
CA ASN A 11 -6.33 1.33 12.43
C ASN A 11 -7.65 1.59 11.66
N ASP A 12 -8.00 2.84 11.39
CA ASP A 12 -9.21 3.20 10.64
C ASP A 12 -8.98 3.20 9.11
N ASP A 13 -7.79 2.80 8.63
CA ASP A 13 -7.51 2.68 7.20
C ASP A 13 -8.06 1.36 6.64
N ASP A 14 -9.30 1.42 6.19
CA ASP A 14 -10.01 0.28 5.58
C ASP A 14 -9.31 -0.24 4.30
N ILE A 15 -8.62 0.63 3.56
CA ILE A 15 -7.93 0.26 2.32
C ILE A 15 -6.70 -0.59 2.68
N ALA A 16 -5.90 -0.11 3.62
CA ALA A 16 -4.75 -0.85 4.13
C ALA A 16 -5.19 -2.19 4.73
N LEU A 17 -6.26 -2.21 5.54
CA LEU A 17 -6.80 -3.42 6.15
C LEU A 17 -7.21 -4.44 5.09
N LYS A 18 -8.05 -4.06 4.12
CA LYS A 18 -8.52 -4.97 3.05
C LYS A 18 -7.38 -5.53 2.22
N ARG A 19 -6.30 -4.76 2.04
CA ARG A 19 -5.11 -5.18 1.28
C ARG A 19 -4.31 -6.27 1.99
N ILE A 20 -4.29 -6.29 3.32
CA ILE A 20 -3.40 -7.18 4.09
C ILE A 20 -4.12 -8.25 4.91
N ILE A 21 -5.41 -8.15 5.13
CA ILE A 21 -6.17 -9.08 5.99
C ILE A 21 -6.00 -10.55 5.59
N ASN A 22 -5.82 -10.82 4.30
CA ASN A 22 -5.56 -12.17 3.77
C ASN A 22 -4.13 -12.35 3.23
N PHE A 23 -3.19 -11.48 3.58
CA PHE A 23 -1.80 -11.61 3.18
C PHE A 23 -0.86 -11.55 4.40
N PRO A 24 0.02 -12.55 4.61
CA PRO A 24 0.07 -13.86 3.94
C PRO A 24 -1.26 -14.62 4.04
N VAL A 25 -1.47 -15.61 3.19
CA VAL A 25 -2.77 -16.29 3.05
C VAL A 25 -3.29 -16.83 4.39
N ARG A 26 -4.47 -16.32 4.83
CA ARG A 26 -5.15 -16.68 6.08
C ARG A 26 -6.51 -17.37 5.84
N GLY A 27 -6.87 -17.62 4.58
CA GLY A 27 -8.16 -18.19 4.22
C GLY A 27 -9.33 -17.22 4.37
N ILE A 28 -9.04 -15.92 4.42
CA ILE A 28 -10.04 -14.85 4.55
C ILE A 28 -10.33 -14.33 3.15
N GLY A 29 -11.45 -14.80 2.58
CA GLY A 29 -11.91 -14.35 1.26
C GLY A 29 -12.86 -13.15 1.36
N GLU A 30 -13.22 -12.62 0.21
CA GLU A 30 -14.11 -11.47 0.06
C GLU A 30 -15.44 -11.61 0.82
N LYS A 31 -16.03 -12.82 0.79
CA LYS A 31 -17.26 -13.12 1.53
C LYS A 31 -17.11 -12.90 3.04
N SER A 32 -15.96 -13.28 3.61
CA SER A 32 -15.69 -13.08 5.03
C SER A 32 -15.48 -11.60 5.33
N ILE A 33 -14.78 -10.88 4.44
CA ILE A 33 -14.55 -9.42 4.57
C ILE A 33 -15.90 -8.68 4.57
N ASN A 34 -16.80 -9.03 3.64
CA ASN A 34 -18.14 -8.41 3.56
C ASN A 34 -18.96 -8.65 4.83
N MET A 35 -18.82 -9.82 5.49
CA MET A 35 -19.48 -10.07 6.78
C MET A 35 -19.00 -9.10 7.86
N PHE A 36 -17.70 -8.76 7.90
CA PHE A 36 -17.16 -7.77 8.82
C PHE A 36 -17.60 -6.35 8.47
N VAL A 37 -17.66 -6.00 7.18
CA VAL A 37 -18.17 -4.70 6.72
C VAL A 37 -19.62 -4.51 7.16
N ASP A 38 -20.50 -5.49 6.91
CA ASP A 38 -21.91 -5.43 7.32
C ASP A 38 -22.06 -5.32 8.85
N PHE A 39 -21.22 -6.05 9.59
CA PHE A 39 -21.21 -6.00 11.05
C PHE A 39 -20.74 -4.63 11.57
N ALA A 40 -19.68 -4.09 11.00
CA ALA A 40 -19.13 -2.78 11.34
C ALA A 40 -20.18 -1.67 11.14
N VAL A 41 -20.84 -1.65 9.97
CA VAL A 41 -21.91 -0.71 9.66
C VAL A 41 -23.07 -0.85 10.68
N LYS A 42 -23.51 -2.07 10.95
CA LYS A 42 -24.62 -2.33 11.90
C LYS A 42 -24.29 -1.88 13.33
N LYS A 43 -23.05 -2.06 13.75
CA LYS A 43 -22.57 -1.70 15.10
C LYS A 43 -22.08 -0.27 15.19
N LYS A 44 -21.88 0.42 14.08
CA LYS A 44 -21.28 1.76 13.98
C LYS A 44 -19.88 1.82 14.58
N ILE A 45 -19.05 0.84 14.25
CA ILE A 45 -17.65 0.73 14.63
C ILE A 45 -16.76 0.68 13.38
N SER A 46 -15.44 0.82 13.51
CA SER A 46 -14.51 0.68 12.39
C SER A 46 -14.51 -0.75 11.86
N LEU A 47 -14.08 -0.93 10.60
CA LEU A 47 -13.91 -2.27 10.02
C LEU A 47 -12.85 -3.05 10.83
N PHE A 48 -11.79 -2.39 11.26
CA PHE A 48 -10.75 -3.01 12.09
C PHE A 48 -11.31 -3.50 13.44
N ASP A 49 -12.05 -2.65 14.16
CA ASP A 49 -12.64 -3.04 15.44
C ASP A 49 -13.66 -4.15 15.29
N SER A 50 -14.31 -4.29 14.12
CA SER A 50 -15.22 -5.39 13.87
C SER A 50 -14.54 -6.77 13.92
N LEU A 51 -13.23 -6.84 13.69
CA LEU A 51 -12.44 -8.09 13.74
C LEU A 51 -12.40 -8.69 15.16
N GLU A 52 -12.53 -7.87 16.22
CA GLU A 52 -12.63 -8.33 17.60
C GLU A 52 -13.83 -9.28 17.80
N PHE A 53 -14.87 -9.12 16.99
CA PHE A 53 -16.09 -9.90 17.06
C PHE A 53 -16.09 -11.11 16.10
N ALA A 54 -14.93 -11.63 15.74
CA ALA A 54 -14.80 -12.76 14.81
C ALA A 54 -15.58 -14.00 15.28
N ARG A 55 -15.74 -14.18 16.61
CA ARG A 55 -16.52 -15.26 17.20
C ARG A 55 -18.03 -15.14 16.99
N ASP A 56 -18.53 -13.92 16.90
CA ASP A 56 -19.95 -13.65 16.71
C ASP A 56 -20.38 -13.86 15.25
N LEU A 57 -19.39 -13.82 14.35
CA LEU A 57 -19.59 -14.07 12.93
C LEU A 57 -19.32 -15.56 12.63
N LYS A 58 -20.26 -16.27 12.07
CA LYS A 58 -20.22 -17.73 11.80
C LYS A 58 -19.07 -18.12 10.83
N LEU A 59 -17.84 -17.82 11.20
CA LEU A 59 -16.64 -18.20 10.47
C LEU A 59 -16.21 -19.62 10.79
N ARG A 60 -15.40 -20.24 9.92
CA ARG A 60 -14.78 -21.54 10.21
C ARG A 60 -13.68 -21.35 11.26
N GLY A 61 -13.50 -22.32 12.17
CA GLY A 61 -12.57 -22.20 13.30
C GLY A 61 -11.17 -21.68 12.92
N LYS A 62 -10.53 -22.26 11.89
CA LYS A 62 -9.23 -21.77 11.42
C LYS A 62 -9.22 -20.32 10.92
N GLN A 63 -10.30 -19.86 10.29
CA GLN A 63 -10.42 -18.48 9.85
C GLN A 63 -10.59 -17.55 11.04
N GLN A 64 -11.39 -17.98 12.02
CA GLN A 64 -11.61 -17.24 13.26
C GLN A 64 -10.30 -17.04 14.01
N ASP A 65 -9.54 -18.13 14.29
CA ASP A 65 -8.25 -18.05 14.97
C ASP A 65 -7.26 -17.13 14.21
N SER A 66 -7.26 -17.22 12.88
CA SER A 66 -6.37 -16.38 12.05
C SER A 66 -6.71 -14.89 12.13
N ILE A 67 -8.01 -14.54 12.22
CA ILE A 67 -8.46 -13.17 12.35
C ILE A 67 -8.14 -12.64 13.76
N GLU A 68 -8.43 -13.42 14.79
CA GLU A 68 -8.15 -13.04 16.18
C GLU A 68 -6.65 -12.78 16.38
N ASN A 69 -5.79 -13.66 15.86
CA ASN A 69 -4.34 -13.48 15.91
C ASN A 69 -3.90 -12.24 15.13
N PHE A 70 -4.44 -12.03 13.92
CA PHE A 70 -4.13 -10.85 13.13
C PHE A 70 -4.53 -9.56 13.84
N TYR A 71 -5.76 -9.50 14.37
CA TYR A 71 -6.25 -8.35 15.14
C TYR A 71 -5.36 -8.06 16.35
N ALA A 72 -5.05 -9.10 17.15
CA ALA A 72 -4.22 -8.97 18.34
C ALA A 72 -2.80 -8.48 17.98
N SER A 73 -2.18 -9.01 16.92
CA SER A 73 -0.86 -8.59 16.46
C SER A 73 -0.87 -7.12 16.01
N ILE A 74 -1.83 -6.69 15.19
CA ILE A 74 -1.92 -5.28 14.78
C ILE A 74 -2.12 -4.36 15.99
N LYS A 75 -3.04 -4.69 16.90
CA LYS A 75 -3.27 -3.93 18.15
C LYS A 75 -1.99 -3.80 18.99
N LYS A 76 -1.24 -4.90 19.14
CA LYS A 76 0.05 -4.91 19.83
C LYS A 76 1.02 -3.93 19.18
N PHE A 77 1.19 -3.98 17.84
CA PHE A 77 2.08 -3.06 17.14
C PHE A 77 1.61 -1.60 17.25
N SER A 78 0.30 -1.35 17.13
CA SER A 78 -0.24 0.01 17.33
C SER A 78 0.04 0.57 18.73
N SER A 79 0.05 -0.27 19.76
CA SER A 79 0.41 0.16 21.12
C SER A 79 1.90 0.44 21.30
N LEU A 80 2.75 -0.04 20.41
CA LEU A 80 4.20 0.12 20.44
C LEU A 80 4.72 1.27 19.57
N LEU A 81 3.83 1.99 18.86
CA LEU A 81 4.21 3.05 17.93
C LEU A 81 5.10 4.13 18.50
N GLU A 82 4.85 4.54 19.75
CA GLU A 82 5.63 5.59 20.41
C GLU A 82 6.82 5.01 21.21
N ALA A 83 6.87 3.69 21.40
CA ALA A 83 7.89 3.04 22.21
C ALA A 83 9.03 2.44 21.38
N LEU A 84 8.76 2.09 20.12
CA LEU A 84 9.73 1.45 19.24
C LEU A 84 10.17 2.41 18.15
N ASP A 85 11.47 2.35 17.83
CA ASP A 85 12.02 2.95 16.63
C ASP A 85 11.39 2.29 15.38
N PRO A 86 11.11 3.05 14.29
CA PRO A 86 10.54 2.52 13.05
C PRO A 86 11.27 1.30 12.49
N LYS A 87 12.60 1.26 12.61
CA LYS A 87 13.45 0.15 12.19
C LYS A 87 13.16 -1.12 12.99
N GLU A 88 13.07 -1.00 14.31
CA GLU A 88 12.77 -2.14 15.19
C GLU A 88 11.33 -2.63 15.00
N LEU A 89 10.39 -1.70 14.83
CA LEU A 89 9.00 -2.01 14.56
C LEU A 89 8.84 -2.74 13.23
N LEU A 90 9.47 -2.25 12.15
CA LEU A 90 9.44 -2.93 10.84
C LEU A 90 10.03 -4.34 10.93
N ARG A 91 11.21 -4.50 11.55
CA ARG A 91 11.86 -5.80 11.69
C ARG A 91 10.96 -6.79 12.44
N THR A 92 10.43 -6.39 13.58
CA THR A 92 9.57 -7.25 14.39
C THR A 92 8.27 -7.61 13.67
N LEU A 93 7.69 -6.65 12.91
CA LEU A 93 6.49 -6.87 12.10
C LEU A 93 6.74 -7.88 10.96
N LEU A 94 7.86 -7.77 10.26
CA LEU A 94 8.24 -8.70 9.19
C LEU A 94 8.44 -10.13 9.73
N GLU A 95 9.01 -10.26 10.92
CA GLU A 95 9.18 -11.54 11.62
C GLU A 95 7.83 -12.12 12.08
N GLU A 96 7.00 -11.33 12.77
CA GLU A 96 5.68 -11.74 13.29
C GLU A 96 4.77 -12.30 12.19
N PHE A 97 4.72 -11.62 11.04
CA PHE A 97 3.89 -12.03 9.91
C PHE A 97 4.63 -12.92 8.91
N ASN A 98 5.89 -13.28 9.18
CA ASN A 98 6.73 -14.14 8.34
C ASN A 98 6.80 -13.69 6.86
N ILE A 99 6.77 -12.36 6.62
CA ILE A 99 6.65 -11.79 5.28
C ILE A 99 7.94 -11.99 4.48
N GLU A 100 9.10 -11.79 5.09
CA GLU A 100 10.39 -11.95 4.43
C GLU A 100 10.60 -13.38 3.90
N ASN A 101 10.33 -14.38 4.73
CA ASN A 101 10.45 -15.78 4.35
C ASN A 101 9.44 -16.20 3.28
N TYR A 102 8.25 -15.59 3.29
CA TYR A 102 7.23 -15.83 2.26
C TYR A 102 7.77 -15.49 0.87
N TYR A 103 8.46 -14.37 0.71
CA TYR A 103 9.01 -13.95 -0.58
C TYR A 103 10.38 -14.55 -0.89
N LYS A 104 11.26 -14.68 0.10
CA LYS A 104 12.62 -15.23 -0.08
C LYS A 104 12.62 -16.62 -0.72
N ASN A 105 11.63 -17.43 -0.42
CA ASN A 105 11.51 -18.81 -0.92
C ASN A 105 10.70 -18.91 -2.23
N ASN A 106 10.32 -17.78 -2.84
CA ASN A 106 9.56 -17.75 -4.08
C ASN A 106 10.36 -17.04 -5.19
N PRO A 107 11.02 -17.81 -6.09
CA PRO A 107 11.85 -17.24 -7.16
C PRO A 107 11.06 -16.33 -8.12
N VAL A 108 9.76 -16.56 -8.28
CA VAL A 108 8.90 -15.76 -9.17
C VAL A 108 8.64 -14.37 -8.58
N GLU A 109 8.79 -14.20 -7.27
CA GLU A 109 8.51 -12.97 -6.54
C GLU A 109 9.77 -12.30 -5.98
N GLN A 110 10.93 -12.57 -6.60
CA GLN A 110 12.21 -12.02 -6.16
C GLN A 110 12.22 -10.49 -6.10
N ASP A 111 11.55 -9.83 -7.05
CA ASP A 111 11.45 -8.36 -7.06
C ASP A 111 10.76 -7.85 -5.81
N ARG A 112 9.74 -8.55 -5.32
CA ARG A 112 9.05 -8.16 -4.07
C ARG A 112 9.93 -8.35 -2.84
N TYR A 113 10.81 -9.37 -2.86
CA TYR A 113 11.81 -9.53 -1.81
C TYR A 113 12.81 -8.36 -1.84
N ASN A 114 13.30 -7.97 -3.03
CA ASN A 114 14.21 -6.84 -3.20
C ASN A 114 13.56 -5.55 -2.71
N ASN A 115 12.29 -5.27 -3.06
CA ASN A 115 11.56 -4.10 -2.58
C ASN A 115 11.42 -4.08 -1.04
N ILE A 116 11.36 -5.24 -0.37
CA ILE A 116 11.39 -5.29 1.10
C ILE A 116 12.76 -4.86 1.62
N GLN A 117 13.85 -5.29 0.97
CA GLN A 117 15.21 -4.90 1.38
C GLN A 117 15.43 -3.38 1.17
N GLU A 118 14.92 -2.81 0.08
CA GLU A 118 14.94 -1.37 -0.17
C GLU A 118 14.13 -0.60 0.88
N LEU A 119 12.94 -1.08 1.22
CA LEU A 119 12.15 -0.48 2.30
C LEU A 119 12.89 -0.51 3.64
N LYS A 120 13.56 -1.63 3.98
CA LYS A 120 14.37 -1.73 5.19
C LYS A 120 15.49 -0.69 5.18
N ALA A 121 16.21 -0.57 4.06
CA ALA A 121 17.27 0.43 3.91
C ALA A 121 16.74 1.87 4.05
N SER A 122 15.55 2.15 3.52
CA SER A 122 14.91 3.47 3.63
C SER A 122 14.50 3.77 5.08
N VAL A 123 13.95 2.80 5.81
CA VAL A 123 13.62 2.94 7.24
C VAL A 123 14.88 3.12 8.08
N ASP A 124 15.95 2.35 7.80
CA ASP A 124 17.23 2.48 8.48
C ASP A 124 17.80 3.90 8.31
N LYS A 125 17.81 4.40 7.06
CA LYS A 125 18.27 5.75 6.74
C LYS A 125 17.44 6.83 7.45
N PHE A 126 16.09 6.67 7.48
CA PHE A 126 15.22 7.59 8.19
C PHE A 126 15.53 7.60 9.68
N SER A 127 15.59 6.43 10.33
CA SER A 127 15.87 6.32 11.76
C SER A 127 17.24 6.94 12.13
N ASP A 128 18.26 6.72 11.29
CA ASP A 128 19.62 7.18 11.57
C ASP A 128 19.85 8.68 11.26
N GLN A 129 19.15 9.27 10.26
CA GLN A 129 19.41 10.61 9.76
C GLN A 129 18.35 11.64 10.14
N VAL A 130 17.08 11.25 10.17
CA VAL A 130 15.95 12.16 10.43
C VAL A 130 15.46 11.98 11.86
N GLY A 131 15.29 10.73 12.27
CA GLY A 131 14.65 10.38 13.52
C GLY A 131 13.13 10.60 13.45
N GLY A 132 12.43 10.20 14.50
CA GLY A 132 10.98 10.28 14.55
C GLY A 132 10.32 8.91 14.69
N ASN A 133 9.00 8.90 14.67
CA ASN A 133 8.22 7.67 14.80
C ASN A 133 7.74 7.13 13.44
N LEU A 134 7.01 6.03 13.45
CA LEU A 134 6.49 5.41 12.23
C LEU A 134 5.58 6.34 11.42
N LYS A 135 4.81 7.23 12.07
CA LYS A 135 3.91 8.15 11.36
C LYS A 135 4.71 9.18 10.57
N ASP A 136 5.80 9.69 11.17
CA ASP A 136 6.71 10.63 10.51
C ASP A 136 7.37 9.97 9.28
N PHE A 137 7.81 8.72 9.41
CA PHE A 137 8.34 7.94 8.28
C PHE A 137 7.31 7.75 7.17
N LEU A 138 6.07 7.38 7.50
CA LEU A 138 5.02 7.21 6.50
C LEU A 138 4.64 8.52 5.82
N GLN A 139 4.68 9.64 6.55
CA GLN A 139 4.47 10.96 5.99
C GLN A 139 5.61 11.33 5.02
N GLU A 140 6.85 11.08 5.39
CA GLU A 140 8.01 11.32 4.52
C GLU A 140 7.89 10.51 3.23
N ILE A 141 7.65 9.18 3.30
CA ILE A 141 7.46 8.35 2.11
C ILE A 141 6.30 8.83 1.24
N SER A 142 5.22 9.33 1.82
CA SER A 142 4.08 9.83 1.05
C SER A 142 4.40 11.11 0.26
N LEU A 143 5.42 11.83 0.68
CA LEU A 143 5.95 13.02 -0.02
C LEU A 143 7.01 12.65 -1.07
N PHE A 144 7.70 11.50 -0.86
CA PHE A 144 8.60 10.94 -1.86
C PHE A 144 7.76 10.38 -3.02
N THR A 145 7.69 11.12 -4.10
CA THR A 145 7.29 10.55 -5.39
C THR A 145 8.54 9.93 -6.02
N ASP A 146 8.38 9.03 -6.99
CA ASP A 146 9.49 8.41 -7.77
C ASP A 146 10.48 9.41 -8.40
N LEU A 147 10.33 10.66 -8.11
CA LEU A 147 11.03 11.83 -8.64
C LEU A 147 12.05 12.43 -7.69
N ASP A 148 11.93 12.20 -6.40
CA ASP A 148 12.90 12.68 -5.43
C ASP A 148 14.22 11.88 -5.51
N GLU A 149 14.21 10.71 -6.17
CA GLU A 149 15.41 9.98 -6.59
C GLU A 149 15.98 10.46 -7.93
N TRP A 150 15.32 11.42 -8.58
CA TRP A 150 15.77 11.94 -9.84
C TRP A 150 16.87 12.98 -9.62
N GLU A 151 18.10 12.52 -9.56
CA GLU A 151 19.26 13.40 -9.79
C GLU A 151 19.14 13.99 -11.20
N ASP A 152 19.06 15.31 -11.30
CA ASP A 152 19.08 16.06 -12.55
C ASP A 152 20.35 15.70 -13.34
N LYS A 153 20.30 14.56 -14.03
CA LYS A 153 21.35 14.14 -14.96
C LYS A 153 21.23 15.02 -16.18
N ASN A 154 21.87 16.20 -16.10
CA ASN A 154 22.03 17.12 -17.21
C ASN A 154 22.34 16.32 -18.49
N ASN A 155 21.46 16.42 -19.51
CA ASN A 155 21.57 15.77 -20.80
C ASN A 155 20.99 14.36 -20.93
N ALA A 156 19.91 14.01 -20.22
CA ALA A 156 19.18 12.75 -20.37
C ALA A 156 17.73 12.96 -20.84
N ILE A 157 17.21 12.02 -21.61
CA ILE A 157 15.79 11.94 -21.92
C ILE A 157 15.14 11.11 -20.84
N THR A 158 14.13 11.68 -20.16
CA THR A 158 13.37 10.98 -19.13
C THR A 158 12.17 10.27 -19.75
N LEU A 159 12.05 8.97 -19.52
CA LEU A 159 10.88 8.17 -19.91
C LEU A 159 10.06 7.86 -18.66
N MET A 160 8.77 8.17 -18.70
CA MET A 160 7.87 7.91 -17.58
C MET A 160 6.44 7.69 -18.04
N THR A 161 5.61 7.16 -17.15
CA THR A 161 4.17 7.08 -17.39
C THR A 161 3.52 8.45 -17.15
N VAL A 162 2.33 8.67 -17.73
CA VAL A 162 1.57 9.92 -17.48
C VAL A 162 1.20 10.07 -16.00
N HIS A 163 0.95 8.96 -15.30
CA HIS A 163 0.67 8.99 -13.86
C HIS A 163 1.88 9.46 -13.05
N ALA A 164 3.08 8.99 -13.40
CA ALA A 164 4.32 9.42 -12.76
C ALA A 164 4.66 10.89 -13.04
N ALA A 165 4.18 11.45 -14.17
CA ALA A 165 4.40 12.85 -14.52
C ALA A 165 3.50 13.85 -13.75
N LYS A 166 2.55 13.36 -12.94
CA LYS A 166 1.65 14.25 -12.18
C LYS A 166 2.44 15.09 -11.17
N GLY A 167 2.30 16.40 -11.26
CA GLY A 167 2.99 17.34 -10.36
C GLY A 167 4.36 17.82 -10.84
N LEU A 168 4.86 17.29 -11.96
CA LEU A 168 6.10 17.70 -12.59
C LEU A 168 5.89 18.71 -13.69
N GLU A 169 7.00 19.40 -14.05
CA GLU A 169 7.06 20.33 -15.16
C GLU A 169 8.36 20.09 -15.95
N PHE A 170 8.25 20.13 -17.28
CA PHE A 170 9.38 19.90 -18.19
C PHE A 170 9.41 20.97 -19.26
N PRO A 171 10.59 21.42 -19.72
CA PRO A 171 10.70 22.40 -20.82
C PRO A 171 10.12 21.88 -22.15
N THR A 172 10.07 20.56 -22.33
CA THR A 172 9.55 19.89 -23.54
C THR A 172 9.03 18.52 -23.17
N VAL A 173 7.82 18.20 -23.65
CA VAL A 173 7.16 16.90 -23.40
C VAL A 173 6.80 16.25 -24.73
N PHE A 174 7.12 14.97 -24.89
CA PHE A 174 6.68 14.14 -26.00
C PHE A 174 5.73 13.08 -25.46
N ILE A 175 4.48 13.12 -25.90
CA ILE A 175 3.48 12.12 -25.56
C ILE A 175 3.40 11.12 -26.70
N SER A 176 3.72 9.86 -26.45
CA SER A 176 3.67 8.78 -27.44
C SER A 176 2.48 7.85 -27.20
N GLY A 177 2.11 7.07 -28.22
CA GLY A 177 1.03 6.08 -28.08
C GLY A 177 -0.39 6.69 -28.12
N LEU A 178 -0.57 7.88 -28.69
CA LEU A 178 -1.88 8.51 -28.84
C LEU A 178 -2.67 7.85 -29.97
N GLU A 179 -3.16 6.66 -29.70
CA GLU A 179 -4.01 5.89 -30.61
C GLU A 179 -5.11 5.16 -29.83
N GLN A 180 -6.26 5.00 -30.47
CA GLN A 180 -7.41 4.35 -29.83
C GLN A 180 -7.08 2.92 -29.43
N GLY A 181 -7.35 2.56 -28.19
CA GLY A 181 -7.05 1.25 -27.60
C GLY A 181 -5.69 1.17 -26.90
N LEU A 182 -4.84 2.22 -27.01
CA LEU A 182 -3.63 2.37 -26.25
C LEU A 182 -3.71 3.60 -25.33
N PHE A 183 -3.94 4.76 -25.88
CA PHE A 183 -4.22 6.00 -25.12
C PHE A 183 -5.15 6.90 -25.96
N PRO A 184 -6.45 6.94 -25.68
CA PRO A 184 -7.15 6.33 -24.53
C PRO A 184 -7.22 4.81 -24.59
N LEU A 185 -7.04 4.15 -23.45
CA LEU A 185 -7.24 2.71 -23.30
C LEU A 185 -8.75 2.46 -23.19
N ILE A 186 -9.38 2.13 -24.31
CA ILE A 186 -10.82 1.83 -24.38
C ILE A 186 -11.02 0.33 -24.58
N ARG A 187 -11.69 -0.32 -23.64
CA ARG A 187 -12.13 -1.72 -23.74
C ARG A 187 -13.58 -1.77 -24.17
N ILE A 188 -14.00 -2.88 -24.76
CA ILE A 188 -15.35 -3.05 -25.36
C ILE A 188 -16.47 -2.86 -24.31
N ASP A 189 -16.18 -3.13 -23.04
CA ASP A 189 -17.13 -3.05 -21.93
C ASP A 189 -16.92 -1.83 -21.01
N ASP A 190 -16.14 -0.83 -21.47
CA ASP A 190 -15.82 0.34 -20.66
C ASP A 190 -17.03 1.29 -20.53
N GLU A 191 -17.28 1.75 -19.29
CA GLU A 191 -18.32 2.74 -19.00
C GLU A 191 -17.88 4.15 -19.44
N PRO A 192 -18.83 5.08 -19.69
CA PRO A 192 -18.52 6.47 -20.10
C PRO A 192 -17.54 7.20 -19.15
N ASP A 193 -17.56 6.86 -17.87
CA ASP A 193 -16.68 7.45 -16.85
C ASP A 193 -15.20 7.08 -17.06
N GLN A 194 -14.90 5.94 -17.66
CA GLN A 194 -13.51 5.54 -17.96
C GLN A 194 -12.91 6.38 -19.09
N ILE A 195 -13.69 6.73 -20.11
CA ILE A 195 -13.24 7.62 -21.19
C ILE A 195 -12.94 9.02 -20.63
N GLU A 196 -13.75 9.48 -19.68
CA GLU A 196 -13.54 10.77 -19.03
C GLU A 196 -12.26 10.76 -18.19
N GLU A 197 -11.95 9.66 -17.51
CA GLU A 197 -10.71 9.52 -16.76
C GLU A 197 -9.47 9.49 -17.68
N GLU A 198 -9.53 8.78 -18.81
CA GLU A 198 -8.48 8.81 -19.83
C GLU A 198 -8.28 10.23 -20.41
N ARG A 199 -9.37 10.98 -20.58
CA ARG A 199 -9.31 12.39 -20.99
C ARG A 199 -8.63 13.27 -19.95
N ARG A 200 -8.91 13.07 -18.66
CA ARG A 200 -8.25 13.77 -17.56
C ARG A 200 -6.76 13.43 -17.51
N LEU A 201 -6.44 12.18 -17.73
CA LEU A 201 -5.05 11.74 -17.79
C LEU A 201 -4.29 12.38 -18.93
N PHE A 202 -4.91 12.48 -20.12
CA PHE A 202 -4.35 13.23 -21.25
C PHE A 202 -4.13 14.70 -20.92
N TYR A 203 -5.10 15.35 -20.28
CA TYR A 203 -4.95 16.74 -19.84
C TYR A 203 -3.76 16.91 -18.89
N VAL A 204 -3.59 15.99 -17.95
CA VAL A 204 -2.40 15.99 -17.06
C VAL A 204 -1.12 15.91 -17.89
N ALA A 205 -1.05 15.02 -18.88
CA ALA A 205 0.15 14.87 -19.72
C ALA A 205 0.49 16.16 -20.49
N VAL A 206 -0.50 16.79 -21.12
CA VAL A 206 -0.30 18.02 -21.90
C VAL A 206 0.10 19.21 -21.04
N THR A 207 -0.38 19.27 -19.81
CA THR A 207 -0.06 20.36 -18.86
C THR A 207 1.28 20.18 -18.17
N ARG A 208 2.10 19.24 -18.56
CA ARG A 208 3.47 19.05 -18.00
C ARG A 208 4.55 19.84 -18.75
N ALA A 209 4.22 20.41 -19.91
CA ALA A 209 5.11 21.32 -20.68
C ALA A 209 4.93 22.77 -20.27
#